data_6a5fbe7d2dbeeefa892db6d3dfacfbfd
#
_entry.id   6a5fbe7d2dbeeefa892db6d3dfacfbfd
#
_cell.length_a   1.000
_cell.length_b   1.000
_cell.length_c   1.000
_cell.angle_alpha   90.00
_cell.angle_beta   90.00
_cell.angle_gamma   90.00
#
_symmetry.space_group_name_H-M   'P 1'
#
loop_
_entity.id
_entity.type
_entity.pdbx_description
1 polymer ?
#
loop_
_entity_poly.entity_id
_entity_poly.type
_entity_poly.pdbx_seq_one_letter_code
_entity_poly.pdbx_strand_id
1 'polypeptide(L)'
;NRIDLGSFSDKVTDSYWIGDNDSKGLGVFTLNGFKIKLYENYDDQYKYILPLIISRDNESYNVIGCWTKITDDYEYIGQLQYSLKHYDSFLNNKNVIICGDLNSNQYWEKYGEEDINHKEVVDVLSQKNIYSTYHHFFNEKQGEETQPTYYHYHKKEKPFHIDFCFLSNELIQKLKNVEIGKY
;
A
#
# COMPACT_ATOMS: atom_id res chain seq x y z
N ASN A 1 -5.13 5.75 22.88
CA ASN A 1 -5.34 6.92 22.03
C ASN A 1 -6.32 6.57 20.94
N ARG A 2 -7.39 7.34 20.81
CA ARG A 2 -8.41 7.11 19.79
C ARG A 2 -8.02 7.93 18.58
N ILE A 3 -7.74 7.26 17.47
CA ILE A 3 -7.77 7.89 16.15
C ILE A 3 -9.21 8.36 15.95
N ASP A 4 -9.38 9.64 15.67
CA ASP A 4 -10.70 10.17 15.33
C ASP A 4 -11.07 9.70 13.91
N LEU A 5 -11.88 8.67 13.84
CA LEU A 5 -12.38 8.11 12.59
C LEU A 5 -13.66 8.81 12.12
N GLY A 6 -14.08 9.88 12.82
CA GLY A 6 -15.29 10.63 12.50
C GLY A 6 -16.51 9.73 12.35
N SER A 7 -17.25 9.87 11.25
CA SER A 7 -18.46 9.10 10.97
C SER A 7 -18.25 7.60 10.71
N PHE A 8 -16.99 7.14 10.64
CA PHE A 8 -16.65 5.71 10.46
C PHE A 8 -16.44 4.98 11.78
N SER A 9 -16.29 5.68 12.91
CA SER A 9 -15.94 5.06 14.20
C SER A 9 -16.88 3.94 14.61
N ASP A 10 -18.20 4.12 14.40
CA ASP A 10 -19.22 3.13 14.77
C ASP A 10 -19.29 1.93 13.80
N LYS A 11 -18.63 2.02 12.66
CA LYS A 11 -18.61 0.98 11.62
C LYS A 11 -17.36 0.11 11.69
N VAL A 12 -16.31 0.57 12.39
CA VAL A 12 -15.05 -0.16 12.51
C VAL A 12 -15.27 -1.41 13.38
N THR A 13 -14.89 -2.55 12.84
CA THR A 13 -15.06 -3.86 13.52
C THR A 13 -13.75 -4.41 14.07
N ASP A 14 -12.61 -3.94 13.55
CA ASP A 14 -11.29 -4.26 14.07
C ASP A 14 -10.26 -3.24 13.56
N SER A 15 -9.10 -3.15 14.22
CA SER A 15 -8.05 -2.23 13.84
C SER A 15 -6.67 -2.72 14.23
N TYR A 16 -5.66 -2.35 13.45
CA TYR A 16 -4.25 -2.55 13.78
C TYR A 16 -3.49 -1.24 13.55
N TRP A 17 -2.68 -0.85 14.52
CA TRP A 17 -1.87 0.36 14.48
C TRP A 17 -0.40 0.05 14.76
N ILE A 18 0.49 0.64 13.98
CA ILE A 18 1.93 0.65 14.23
C ILE A 18 2.49 2.05 14.03
N GLY A 19 3.27 2.55 14.96
CA GLY A 19 3.84 3.89 14.89
C GLY A 19 4.96 4.10 15.88
N ASP A 20 5.72 5.17 15.70
CA ASP A 20 6.74 5.61 16.67
C ASP A 20 6.10 6.33 17.88
N ASN A 21 4.90 6.86 17.68
CA ASN A 21 4.10 7.50 18.71
C ASN A 21 2.60 7.47 18.32
N ASP A 22 1.75 7.97 19.20
CA ASP A 22 0.29 7.92 19.04
C ASP A 22 -0.27 8.81 17.91
N SER A 23 0.53 9.74 17.42
CA SER A 23 0.10 10.74 16.42
C SER A 23 0.62 10.45 15.01
N LYS A 24 1.60 9.56 14.87
CA LYS A 24 2.26 9.30 13.60
C LYS A 24 2.55 7.81 13.44
N GLY A 25 1.90 7.18 12.48
CA GLY A 25 2.03 5.75 12.21
C GLY A 25 1.14 5.29 11.06
N LEU A 26 1.11 3.98 10.87
CA LEU A 26 0.27 3.29 9.92
C LEU A 26 -0.89 2.61 10.64
N GLY A 27 -2.11 2.93 10.25
CA GLY A 27 -3.33 2.31 10.77
C GLY A 27 -4.10 1.55 9.69
N VAL A 28 -4.54 0.35 10.02
CA VAL A 28 -5.44 -0.44 9.19
C VAL A 28 -6.72 -0.69 9.98
N PHE A 29 -7.86 -0.41 9.35
CA PHE A 29 -9.17 -0.52 9.96
C PHE A 29 -10.07 -1.40 9.09
N THR A 30 -10.83 -2.28 9.71
CA THR A 30 -11.80 -3.10 9.00
C THR A 30 -13.23 -2.73 9.36
N LEU A 31 -14.13 -3.00 8.42
CA LEU A 31 -15.57 -2.77 8.53
C LEU A 31 -16.30 -4.10 8.32
N ASN A 32 -17.63 -4.09 8.58
CA ASN A 32 -18.53 -5.18 8.20
C ASN A 32 -18.15 -6.57 8.77
N GLY A 33 -17.58 -6.60 9.98
CA GLY A 33 -17.26 -7.86 10.67
C GLY A 33 -15.93 -8.50 10.31
N PHE A 34 -15.13 -7.92 9.43
CA PHE A 34 -13.78 -8.40 9.16
C PHE A 34 -12.89 -8.25 10.38
N LYS A 35 -12.01 -9.24 10.60
CA LYS A 35 -11.02 -9.31 11.66
C LYS A 35 -9.62 -9.21 11.10
N ILE A 36 -8.71 -8.64 11.89
CA ILE A 36 -7.31 -8.44 11.52
C ILE A 36 -6.42 -9.35 12.37
N LYS A 37 -5.51 -10.06 11.72
CA LYS A 37 -4.43 -10.80 12.38
C LYS A 37 -3.11 -10.39 11.73
N LEU A 38 -2.12 -10.03 12.57
CA LEU A 38 -0.74 -9.84 12.09
C LEU A 38 -0.21 -11.17 11.55
N TYR A 39 0.47 -11.12 10.42
CA TYR A 39 1.15 -12.29 9.85
C TYR A 39 2.25 -12.78 10.80
N GLU A 40 2.35 -14.08 11.01
CA GLU A 40 3.24 -14.68 12.02
C GLU A 40 4.74 -14.44 11.75
N ASN A 41 5.11 -14.29 10.47
CA ASN A 41 6.48 -13.96 10.07
C ASN A 41 6.68 -12.46 9.84
N TYR A 42 5.90 -11.60 10.51
CA TYR A 42 6.16 -10.16 10.52
C TYR A 42 7.56 -9.89 11.07
N ASP A 43 8.30 -9.02 10.38
CA ASP A 43 9.65 -8.59 10.76
C ASP A 43 9.65 -7.08 11.01
N ASP A 44 10.04 -6.68 12.22
CA ASP A 44 10.08 -5.27 12.66
C ASP A 44 11.13 -4.45 11.90
N GLN A 45 12.07 -5.08 11.22
CA GLN A 45 12.98 -4.41 10.29
C GLN A 45 12.21 -3.67 9.18
N TYR A 46 11.03 -4.18 8.79
CA TYR A 46 10.14 -3.57 7.82
C TYR A 46 8.93 -2.91 8.50
N LYS A 47 9.13 -2.20 9.59
CA LYS A 47 8.10 -1.72 10.53
C LYS A 47 6.83 -1.16 9.88
N TYR A 48 6.96 -0.39 8.80
CA TYR A 48 5.83 0.26 8.11
C TYR A 48 5.38 -0.47 6.84
N ILE A 49 5.82 -1.71 6.66
CA ILE A 49 5.30 -2.65 5.68
C ILE A 49 4.60 -3.75 6.47
N LEU A 50 3.30 -3.64 6.61
CA LEU A 50 2.51 -4.36 7.59
C LEU A 50 1.72 -5.51 6.95
N PRO A 51 2.22 -6.76 7.00
CA PRO A 51 1.50 -7.91 6.45
C PRO A 51 0.41 -8.37 7.42
N LEU A 52 -0.82 -8.32 6.98
CA LEU A 52 -2.02 -8.64 7.75
C LEU A 52 -2.85 -9.72 7.04
N ILE A 53 -3.40 -10.64 7.80
CA ILE A 53 -4.47 -11.53 7.34
C ILE A 53 -5.79 -10.90 7.78
N ILE A 54 -6.60 -10.50 6.81
CA ILE A 54 -7.92 -9.91 7.05
C ILE A 54 -8.98 -10.92 6.64
N SER A 55 -9.83 -11.33 7.57
CA SER A 55 -10.77 -12.41 7.32
C SER A 55 -12.16 -12.17 7.94
N ARG A 56 -13.17 -12.76 7.29
CA ARG A 56 -14.54 -12.85 7.79
C ARG A 56 -15.16 -14.13 7.21
N ASP A 57 -15.75 -14.97 8.07
CA ASP A 57 -16.34 -16.24 7.69
C ASP A 57 -15.37 -17.10 6.84
N ASN A 58 -15.71 -17.40 5.60
CA ASN A 58 -14.87 -18.14 4.65
C ASN A 58 -14.03 -17.26 3.73
N GLU A 59 -14.07 -15.95 3.92
CA GLU A 59 -13.29 -14.97 3.14
C GLU A 59 -11.97 -14.66 3.86
N SER A 60 -10.85 -14.67 3.14
CA SER A 60 -9.55 -14.30 3.68
C SER A 60 -8.71 -13.60 2.61
N TYR A 61 -8.02 -12.55 3.04
CA TYR A 61 -7.18 -11.69 2.21
C TYR A 61 -5.83 -11.51 2.88
N ASN A 62 -4.76 -11.62 2.10
CA ASN A 62 -3.42 -11.23 2.51
C ASN A 62 -3.23 -9.76 2.16
N VAL A 63 -3.15 -8.90 3.16
CA VAL A 63 -3.09 -7.44 2.98
C VAL A 63 -1.74 -6.94 3.46
N ILE A 64 -1.03 -6.17 2.64
CA ILE A 64 0.13 -5.40 3.07
C ILE A 64 -0.26 -3.93 3.10
N GLY A 65 -0.34 -3.35 4.29
CA GLY A 65 -0.42 -1.90 4.49
C GLY A 65 0.97 -1.29 4.38
N CYS A 66 1.12 -0.21 3.61
CA CYS A 66 2.41 0.42 3.37
C CYS A 66 2.42 1.89 3.77
N TRP A 67 3.47 2.28 4.46
CA TRP A 67 3.89 3.68 4.56
C TRP A 67 5.41 3.74 4.48
N THR A 68 5.94 3.88 3.28
CA THR A 68 7.39 3.94 3.09
C THR A 68 7.93 5.30 3.52
N LYS A 69 9.05 5.29 4.20
CA LYS A 69 9.74 6.50 4.67
C LYS A 69 11.23 6.26 4.76
N ILE A 70 12.00 7.32 5.00
CA ILE A 70 13.41 7.19 5.34
C ILE A 70 13.53 6.60 6.75
N THR A 71 14.33 5.55 6.87
CA THR A 71 14.73 4.89 8.12
C THR A 71 16.26 4.82 8.15
N ASP A 72 16.84 4.29 9.22
CA ASP A 72 18.28 4.09 9.31
C ASP A 72 18.79 3.06 8.28
N ASP A 73 17.95 2.11 7.88
CA ASP A 73 18.31 0.99 6.99
C ASP A 73 17.81 1.18 5.55
N TYR A 74 16.77 1.98 5.32
CA TYR A 74 16.09 2.08 4.01
C TYR A 74 15.67 3.51 3.67
N GLU A 75 15.73 3.84 2.40
CA GLU A 75 15.14 5.04 1.85
C GLU A 75 13.83 4.71 1.11
N TYR A 76 12.71 5.29 1.55
CA TYR A 76 11.39 5.22 0.91
C TYR A 76 11.04 3.84 0.34
N ILE A 77 10.97 3.73 -1.00
CA ILE A 77 10.54 2.52 -1.72
C ILE A 77 11.44 1.31 -1.47
N GLY A 78 12.69 1.52 -1.07
CA GLY A 78 13.63 0.45 -0.73
C GLY A 78 13.10 -0.44 0.39
N GLN A 79 12.42 0.13 1.39
CA GLN A 79 11.79 -0.63 2.46
C GLN A 79 10.77 -1.64 1.90
N LEU A 80 9.91 -1.21 0.97
CA LEU A 80 8.97 -2.11 0.32
C LEU A 80 9.69 -3.13 -0.56
N GLN A 81 10.63 -2.71 -1.40
CA GLN A 81 11.36 -3.58 -2.32
C GLN A 81 12.02 -4.76 -1.58
N TYR A 82 12.74 -4.52 -0.50
CA TYR A 82 13.36 -5.59 0.29
C TYR A 82 12.35 -6.46 1.01
N SER A 83 11.27 -5.86 1.54
CA SER A 83 10.22 -6.61 2.23
C SER A 83 9.45 -7.57 1.31
N LEU A 84 9.26 -7.25 0.03
CA LEU A 84 8.60 -8.14 -0.93
C LEU A 84 9.32 -9.48 -1.07
N LYS A 85 10.66 -9.48 -0.98
CA LYS A 85 11.46 -10.71 -0.99
C LYS A 85 11.27 -11.49 0.32
N HIS A 86 11.23 -10.81 1.45
CA HIS A 86 11.00 -11.43 2.77
C HIS A 86 9.59 -12.04 2.86
N TYR A 87 8.56 -11.33 2.34
CA TYR A 87 7.17 -11.78 2.34
C TYR A 87 6.76 -12.55 1.08
N ASP A 88 7.72 -13.15 0.35
CA ASP A 88 7.46 -13.85 -0.91
C ASP A 88 6.33 -14.90 -0.79
N SER A 89 6.37 -15.74 0.23
CA SER A 89 5.34 -16.75 0.48
C SER A 89 3.96 -16.15 0.81
N PHE A 90 3.93 -15.01 1.49
CA PHE A 90 2.71 -14.26 1.80
C PHE A 90 2.03 -13.70 0.54
N LEU A 91 2.83 -13.33 -0.45
CA LEU A 91 2.36 -12.80 -1.74
C LEU A 91 1.88 -13.89 -2.70
N ASN A 92 2.20 -15.17 -2.46
CA ASN A 92 1.77 -16.31 -3.28
C ASN A 92 0.34 -16.77 -2.92
N ASN A 93 -0.57 -15.82 -2.65
CA ASN A 93 -1.98 -16.06 -2.36
C ASN A 93 -2.86 -15.48 -3.48
N LYS A 94 -4.02 -16.09 -3.71
CA LYS A 94 -4.98 -15.62 -4.71
C LYS A 94 -5.67 -14.29 -4.36
N ASN A 95 -5.73 -13.94 -3.07
CA ASN A 95 -6.39 -12.74 -2.58
C ASN A 95 -5.36 -11.81 -1.91
N VAL A 96 -4.49 -11.18 -2.68
CA VAL A 96 -3.48 -10.23 -2.20
C VAL A 96 -3.90 -8.80 -2.48
N ILE A 97 -3.74 -7.94 -1.47
CA ILE A 97 -3.92 -6.49 -1.54
C ILE A 97 -2.67 -5.83 -0.96
N ILE A 98 -2.07 -4.90 -1.68
CA ILE A 98 -0.97 -4.06 -1.16
C ILE A 98 -1.41 -2.61 -1.35
N CYS A 99 -1.46 -1.82 -0.29
CA CYS A 99 -1.95 -0.45 -0.41
C CYS A 99 -1.32 0.49 0.61
N GLY A 100 -1.19 1.74 0.21
CA GLY A 100 -0.74 2.83 1.07
C GLY A 100 0.11 3.87 0.38
N ASP A 101 0.76 4.70 1.19
CA ASP A 101 1.68 5.75 0.75
C ASP A 101 3.07 5.15 0.50
N LEU A 102 3.46 5.07 -0.76
CA LEU A 102 4.76 4.57 -1.16
C LEU A 102 5.83 5.66 -1.19
N ASN A 103 5.46 6.93 -1.02
CA ASN A 103 6.39 8.07 -1.13
C ASN A 103 7.34 7.96 -2.31
N SER A 104 6.88 7.34 -3.39
CA SER A 104 7.67 6.97 -4.57
C SER A 104 6.79 6.97 -5.81
N ASN A 105 7.41 7.24 -6.95
CA ASN A 105 6.77 7.16 -8.26
C ASN A 105 7.84 6.94 -9.34
N GLN A 106 7.54 6.17 -10.37
CA GLN A 106 8.46 5.91 -11.49
C GLN A 106 8.89 7.19 -12.22
N TYR A 107 8.12 8.25 -12.15
CA TYR A 107 8.48 9.56 -12.72
C TYR A 107 9.84 10.08 -12.21
N TRP A 108 10.22 9.77 -10.94
CA TRP A 108 11.46 10.25 -10.33
C TRP A 108 12.70 9.42 -10.67
N GLU A 109 12.54 8.22 -11.21
CA GLU A 109 13.66 7.29 -11.51
C GLU A 109 14.63 7.81 -12.58
N LYS A 110 14.21 8.83 -13.33
CA LYS A 110 15.10 9.54 -14.25
C LYS A 110 16.30 10.21 -13.55
N TYR A 111 16.28 10.25 -12.21
CA TYR A 111 17.22 10.99 -11.38
C TYR A 111 17.81 10.16 -10.22
N GLY A 112 17.52 8.86 -10.11
CA GLY A 112 17.84 8.03 -8.95
C GLY A 112 18.75 6.82 -9.24
N GLU A 113 19.05 6.08 -8.19
CA GLU A 113 19.91 4.89 -8.20
C GLU A 113 19.26 3.73 -8.96
N GLU A 114 20.10 2.95 -9.68
CA GLU A 114 19.61 1.94 -10.62
C GLU A 114 18.95 0.71 -9.96
N ASP A 115 19.29 0.39 -8.70
CA ASP A 115 18.92 -0.89 -8.07
C ASP A 115 17.74 -0.82 -7.08
N ILE A 116 17.39 0.38 -6.59
CA ILE A 116 16.31 0.58 -5.61
C ILE A 116 15.35 1.62 -6.16
N ASN A 117 14.27 1.14 -6.77
CA ASN A 117 13.37 2.03 -7.48
C ASN A 117 11.92 1.50 -7.54
N HIS A 118 11.00 2.39 -7.88
CA HIS A 118 9.57 2.10 -7.99
C HIS A 118 9.28 1.05 -9.07
N LYS A 119 9.95 1.16 -10.21
CA LYS A 119 9.79 0.23 -11.34
C LYS A 119 10.11 -1.20 -10.93
N GLU A 120 11.18 -1.43 -10.19
CA GLU A 120 11.56 -2.77 -9.72
C GLU A 120 10.46 -3.37 -8.82
N VAL A 121 9.87 -2.56 -7.91
CA VAL A 121 8.73 -2.99 -7.10
C VAL A 121 7.55 -3.41 -7.98
N VAL A 122 7.20 -2.59 -8.98
CA VAL A 122 6.12 -2.91 -9.92
C VAL A 122 6.41 -4.18 -10.71
N ASP A 123 7.65 -4.35 -11.19
CA ASP A 123 8.08 -5.53 -11.95
C ASP A 123 8.00 -6.81 -11.10
N VAL A 124 8.48 -6.78 -9.85
CA VAL A 124 8.38 -7.90 -8.90
C VAL A 124 6.92 -8.27 -8.62
N LEU A 125 6.06 -7.28 -8.40
CA LEU A 125 4.63 -7.52 -8.19
C LEU A 125 3.96 -8.10 -9.44
N SER A 126 4.30 -7.58 -10.61
CA SER A 126 3.77 -8.09 -11.90
C SER A 126 4.15 -9.55 -12.15
N GLN A 127 5.38 -9.97 -11.81
CA GLN A 127 5.82 -11.36 -11.89
C GLN A 127 4.98 -12.30 -11.01
N LYS A 128 4.36 -11.75 -9.96
CA LYS A 128 3.43 -12.46 -9.07
C LYS A 128 1.96 -12.30 -9.46
N ASN A 129 1.68 -11.72 -10.63
CA ASN A 129 0.33 -11.37 -11.09
C ASN A 129 -0.42 -10.43 -10.13
N ILE A 130 0.29 -9.46 -9.56
CA ILE A 130 -0.24 -8.41 -8.69
C ILE A 130 -0.06 -7.08 -9.43
N TYR A 131 -1.16 -6.36 -9.68
CA TYR A 131 -1.19 -5.21 -10.58
C TYR A 131 -1.79 -3.98 -9.90
N SER A 132 -1.30 -2.79 -10.26
CA SER A 132 -1.85 -1.51 -9.79
C SER A 132 -3.28 -1.31 -10.28
N THR A 133 -4.18 -1.02 -9.34
CA THR A 133 -5.59 -0.73 -9.63
C THR A 133 -5.77 0.50 -10.51
N TYR A 134 -4.99 1.56 -10.23
CA TYR A 134 -5.02 2.80 -11.00
C TYR A 134 -4.68 2.54 -12.47
N HIS A 135 -3.53 1.95 -12.73
CA HIS A 135 -3.03 1.72 -14.09
C HIS A 135 -3.89 0.71 -14.87
N HIS A 136 -4.41 -0.30 -14.17
CA HIS A 136 -5.36 -1.24 -14.78
C HIS A 136 -6.67 -0.56 -15.19
N PHE A 137 -7.20 0.34 -14.36
CA PHE A 137 -8.50 0.96 -14.59
C PHE A 137 -8.43 2.12 -15.60
N PHE A 138 -7.45 3.01 -15.48
CA PHE A 138 -7.31 4.19 -16.33
C PHE A 138 -6.50 3.94 -17.60
N ASN A 139 -5.83 2.78 -17.71
CA ASN A 139 -4.94 2.43 -18.84
C ASN A 139 -3.83 3.47 -19.06
N GLU A 140 -3.32 4.05 -17.97
CA GLU A 140 -2.18 4.96 -17.96
C GLU A 140 -0.90 4.18 -17.65
N LYS A 141 0.26 4.72 -18.03
CA LYS A 141 1.55 4.11 -17.71
C LYS A 141 2.06 4.58 -16.37
N GLN A 142 2.88 3.75 -15.73
CA GLN A 142 3.63 4.12 -14.52
C GLN A 142 4.48 5.37 -14.80
N GLY A 143 4.42 6.37 -13.92
CA GLY A 143 5.10 7.65 -14.06
C GLY A 143 4.43 8.67 -14.99
N GLU A 144 3.26 8.33 -15.55
CA GLU A 144 2.44 9.20 -16.42
C GLU A 144 1.03 9.43 -15.83
N GLU A 145 0.86 9.23 -14.51
CA GLU A 145 -0.44 9.35 -13.84
C GLU A 145 -0.98 10.79 -13.93
N THR A 146 -2.21 10.92 -14.40
CA THR A 146 -2.87 12.22 -14.58
C THR A 146 -3.65 12.68 -13.36
N GLN A 147 -3.94 11.78 -12.41
CA GLN A 147 -4.68 12.08 -11.20
C GLN A 147 -3.77 11.97 -9.97
N PRO A 148 -3.40 13.09 -9.34
CA PRO A 148 -2.53 13.08 -8.17
C PRO A 148 -3.27 12.60 -6.92
N THR A 149 -2.53 11.94 -6.03
CA THR A 149 -3.00 11.57 -4.69
C THR A 149 -2.44 12.51 -3.61
N TYR A 150 -1.39 13.26 -3.92
CA TYR A 150 -0.69 14.14 -3.01
C TYR A 150 -0.35 15.48 -3.64
N TYR A 151 -0.41 16.54 -2.85
CA TYR A 151 -0.04 17.90 -3.25
C TYR A 151 1.03 18.45 -2.30
N HIS A 152 2.26 18.51 -2.77
CA HIS A 152 3.41 18.89 -1.95
C HIS A 152 3.29 20.32 -1.40
N TYR A 153 3.47 20.46 -0.09
CA TYR A 153 3.20 21.71 0.66
C TYR A 153 1.77 22.22 0.50
N HIS A 154 0.79 21.37 0.28
CA HIS A 154 -0.61 21.75 0.00
C HIS A 154 -0.74 22.73 -1.18
N LYS A 155 0.10 22.60 -2.21
CA LYS A 155 0.12 23.45 -3.40
C LYS A 155 -0.38 22.69 -4.62
N LYS A 156 -1.48 23.18 -5.23
CA LYS A 156 -2.09 22.57 -6.43
C LYS A 156 -1.13 22.42 -7.62
N GLU A 157 -0.17 23.31 -7.71
CA GLU A 157 0.87 23.31 -8.75
C GLU A 157 2.00 22.29 -8.52
N LYS A 158 1.95 21.53 -7.42
CA LYS A 158 2.91 20.45 -7.10
C LYS A 158 2.21 19.11 -6.84
N PRO A 159 1.51 18.61 -7.86
CA PRO A 159 0.79 17.35 -7.76
C PRO A 159 1.75 16.16 -7.91
N PHE A 160 1.51 15.09 -7.12
CA PHE A 160 2.21 13.81 -7.24
C PHE A 160 1.24 12.65 -7.03
N HIS A 161 1.52 11.51 -7.64
CA HIS A 161 0.82 10.25 -7.39
C HIS A 161 1.77 9.35 -6.60
N ILE A 162 1.52 9.17 -5.31
CA ILE A 162 2.40 8.43 -4.39
C ILE A 162 1.67 7.39 -3.55
N ASP A 163 0.34 7.43 -3.56
CA ASP A 163 -0.51 6.45 -2.90
C ASP A 163 -0.99 5.43 -3.92
N PHE A 164 -0.75 4.16 -3.66
CA PHE A 164 -1.04 3.07 -4.59
C PHE A 164 -1.88 1.99 -3.93
N CYS A 165 -2.63 1.27 -4.77
CA CYS A 165 -3.25 0.01 -4.42
C CYS A 165 -2.96 -1.01 -5.52
N PHE A 166 -2.42 -2.17 -5.11
CA PHE A 166 -2.16 -3.30 -6.00
C PHE A 166 -3.03 -4.48 -5.57
N LEU A 167 -3.56 -5.20 -6.53
CA LEU A 167 -4.41 -6.37 -6.34
C LEU A 167 -3.88 -7.57 -7.12
N SER A 168 -3.99 -8.75 -6.52
CA SER A 168 -3.78 -10.01 -7.24
C SER A 168 -4.76 -10.14 -8.41
N ASN A 169 -4.40 -10.97 -9.40
CA ASN A 169 -5.18 -11.14 -10.62
C ASN A 169 -6.65 -11.50 -10.36
N GLU A 170 -6.93 -12.37 -9.38
CA GLU A 170 -8.29 -12.76 -9.03
C GLU A 170 -9.14 -11.62 -8.46
N LEU A 171 -8.50 -10.64 -7.82
CA LEU A 171 -9.18 -9.47 -7.28
C LEU A 171 -9.32 -8.38 -8.34
N ILE A 172 -8.28 -8.13 -9.14
CA ILE A 172 -8.31 -7.04 -10.12
C ILE A 172 -9.33 -7.29 -11.22
N GLN A 173 -9.61 -8.57 -11.58
CA GLN A 173 -10.68 -8.93 -12.49
C GLN A 173 -12.09 -8.57 -11.97
N LYS A 174 -12.23 -8.34 -10.67
CA LYS A 174 -13.48 -7.92 -10.00
C LYS A 174 -13.54 -6.41 -9.78
N LEU A 175 -12.50 -5.67 -10.15
CA LEU A 175 -12.43 -4.23 -9.99
C LEU A 175 -13.52 -3.55 -10.84
N LYS A 176 -14.35 -2.73 -10.20
CA LYS A 176 -15.48 -2.05 -10.85
C LYS A 176 -15.23 -0.56 -11.05
N ASN A 177 -14.53 0.05 -10.11
CA ASN A 177 -14.29 1.49 -10.13
C ASN A 177 -13.03 1.85 -9.34
N VAL A 178 -12.34 2.91 -9.76
CA VAL A 178 -11.27 3.59 -9.03
C VAL A 178 -11.58 5.07 -9.01
N GLU A 179 -11.56 5.65 -7.83
CA GLU A 179 -11.76 7.09 -7.66
C GLU A 179 -10.58 7.66 -6.90
N ILE A 180 -10.04 8.78 -7.40
CA ILE A 180 -9.06 9.58 -6.68
C ILE A 180 -9.80 10.79 -6.08
N GLY A 181 -9.59 11.02 -4.80
CA GLY A 181 -10.20 12.15 -4.09
C GLY A 181 -9.83 13.48 -4.72
N LYS A 182 -10.76 14.44 -4.70
CA LYS A 182 -10.49 15.81 -5.18
C LYS A 182 -9.72 16.58 -4.11
N TYR A 183 -8.87 17.50 -4.57
CA TYR A 183 -8.17 18.48 -3.72
C TYR A 183 -9.16 19.45 -3.06
#